data_45fc265232b2d2ba54ee87de88a12ad0
#
_entry.id   45fc265232b2d2ba54ee87de88a12ad0
#
_cell.length_a   1.000
_cell.length_b   1.000
_cell.length_c   1.000
_cell.angle_alpha   90.00
_cell.angle_beta   90.00
_cell.angle_gamma   90.00
#
_symmetry.space_group_name_H-M   'P 1'
#
loop_
_entity.id
_entity.type
_entity.pdbx_description
1 polymer ?
#
loop_
_entity_poly.entity_id
_entity_poly.type
_entity_poly.pdbx_seq_one_letter_code
_entity_poly.pdbx_strand_id
1 'polypeptide(L)'
;MKKLLSSPLNALIGGLVVIAVILVLWVASGGIDLLGMISVLLRVTHVVAAMLWVGMIWFVNFIQLAAIAKADDQVRGPFMRLLVPKVAATFLHGSTVAFVSGVLLLITSGYLFDRWVYSTVVYVSTPKALMLWGGVLGGMVMFVIAHGVIQPSLRVVLGETPGDIEAIARAREKVATYARLNLVLALPVTFVMVAASHFA
;
A
#
# COMPACT_ATOMS: atom_id res chain seq x y z
N MET A 1 23.34 -21.50 1.08
CA MET A 1 22.91 -20.59 0.02
C MET A 1 21.79 -21.17 -0.86
N LYS A 2 21.94 -22.38 -1.47
CA LYS A 2 20.87 -22.93 -2.37
C LYS A 2 19.48 -23.04 -1.69
N LYS A 3 19.38 -23.47 -0.43
CA LYS A 3 18.11 -23.56 0.31
C LYS A 3 17.49 -22.18 0.59
N LEU A 4 18.30 -21.15 0.92
CA LEU A 4 17.84 -19.80 1.20
C LEU A 4 17.22 -19.14 -0.05
N LEU A 5 17.80 -19.41 -1.21
CA LEU A 5 17.36 -18.85 -2.50
C LEU A 5 16.40 -19.78 -3.27
N SER A 6 15.92 -20.86 -2.65
CA SER A 6 15.06 -21.85 -3.32
C SER A 6 13.61 -21.38 -3.51
N SER A 7 13.17 -20.37 -2.75
CA SER A 7 11.85 -19.77 -2.89
C SER A 7 11.84 -18.28 -2.50
N PRO A 8 10.89 -17.50 -3.02
CA PRO A 8 10.75 -16.09 -2.62
C PRO A 8 10.54 -15.91 -1.11
N LEU A 9 9.81 -16.83 -0.46
CA LEU A 9 9.58 -16.81 0.98
C LEU A 9 10.89 -17.01 1.77
N ASN A 10 11.73 -17.97 1.37
CA ASN A 10 13.01 -18.21 2.02
C ASN A 10 13.96 -17.01 1.85
N ALA A 11 13.96 -16.37 0.68
CA ALA A 11 14.74 -15.16 0.44
C ALA A 11 14.27 -14.00 1.34
N LEU A 12 12.95 -13.82 1.48
CA LEU A 12 12.36 -12.83 2.38
C LEU A 12 12.76 -13.09 3.85
N ILE A 13 12.66 -14.34 4.31
CA ILE A 13 13.08 -14.74 5.66
C ILE A 13 14.58 -14.42 5.86
N GLY A 14 15.42 -14.68 4.85
CA GLY A 14 16.83 -14.31 4.91
C GLY A 14 17.05 -12.82 5.10
N GLY A 15 16.30 -11.98 4.37
CA GLY A 15 16.34 -10.54 4.55
C GLY A 15 15.90 -10.09 5.94
N LEU A 16 14.84 -10.72 6.49
CA LEU A 16 14.37 -10.43 7.86
C LEU A 16 15.39 -10.82 8.93
N VAL A 17 16.11 -11.93 8.74
CA VAL A 17 17.21 -12.33 9.65
C VAL A 17 18.32 -11.28 9.63
N VAL A 18 18.71 -10.77 8.46
CA VAL A 18 19.70 -9.69 8.37
C VAL A 18 19.23 -8.43 9.10
N ILE A 19 17.98 -8.04 8.93
CA ILE A 19 17.39 -6.90 9.67
C ILE A 19 17.46 -7.15 11.17
N ALA A 20 17.10 -8.35 11.64
CA ALA A 20 17.16 -8.71 13.07
C ALA A 20 18.58 -8.59 13.63
N VAL A 21 19.59 -9.05 12.88
CA VAL A 21 21.01 -8.90 13.28
C VAL A 21 21.40 -7.42 13.38
N ILE A 22 21.04 -6.61 12.39
CA ILE A 22 21.32 -5.16 12.41
C ILE A 22 20.68 -4.49 13.64
N LEU A 23 19.42 -4.82 13.95
CA LEU A 23 18.71 -4.27 15.10
C LEU A 23 19.38 -4.67 16.42
N VAL A 24 19.77 -5.94 16.57
CA VAL A 24 20.49 -6.40 17.78
C VAL A 24 21.79 -5.65 17.96
N LEU A 25 22.58 -5.49 16.91
CA LEU A 25 23.83 -4.73 16.95
C LEU A 25 23.60 -3.26 17.29
N TRP A 26 22.55 -2.66 16.77
CA TRP A 26 22.20 -1.25 17.02
C TRP A 26 21.76 -1.03 18.49
N VAL A 27 20.91 -1.92 19.01
CA VAL A 27 20.53 -1.90 20.43
C VAL A 27 21.76 -2.13 21.34
N ALA A 28 22.60 -3.09 21.02
CA ALA A 28 23.81 -3.40 21.80
C ALA A 28 24.83 -2.24 21.81
N SER A 29 24.85 -1.42 20.76
CA SER A 29 25.67 -0.21 20.71
C SER A 29 25.11 0.96 21.51
N GLY A 30 23.92 0.82 22.13
CA GLY A 30 23.21 1.93 22.81
C GLY A 30 22.65 3.00 21.86
N GLY A 31 22.60 2.70 20.54
CA GLY A 31 22.19 3.67 19.51
C GLY A 31 20.69 3.92 19.41
N ILE A 32 19.85 3.08 20.04
CA ILE A 32 18.39 3.22 19.98
C ILE A 32 17.74 2.62 21.23
N ASP A 33 16.72 3.29 21.74
CA ASP A 33 15.83 2.75 22.76
C ASP A 33 14.69 1.93 22.16
N LEU A 34 13.88 1.29 23.01
CA LEU A 34 12.78 0.42 22.59
C LEU A 34 11.72 1.19 21.77
N LEU A 35 11.36 2.40 22.18
CA LEU A 35 10.33 3.21 21.52
C LEU A 35 10.82 3.68 20.15
N GLY A 36 12.07 4.15 20.08
CA GLY A 36 12.73 4.50 18.83
C GLY A 36 12.80 3.29 17.85
N MET A 37 13.13 2.09 18.37
CA MET A 37 13.13 0.87 17.56
C MET A 37 11.75 0.55 16.98
N ILE A 38 10.69 0.62 17.79
CA ILE A 38 9.31 0.41 17.32
C ILE A 38 8.95 1.42 16.23
N SER A 39 9.29 2.69 16.42
CA SER A 39 9.03 3.75 15.43
C SER A 39 9.74 3.49 14.11
N VAL A 40 11.01 3.06 14.14
CA VAL A 40 11.77 2.70 12.93
C VAL A 40 11.15 1.51 12.22
N LEU A 41 10.80 0.44 12.95
CA LEU A 41 10.17 -0.76 12.37
C LEU A 41 8.82 -0.44 11.72
N LEU A 42 7.98 0.36 12.37
CA LEU A 42 6.71 0.81 11.79
C LEU A 42 6.93 1.66 10.53
N ARG A 43 7.94 2.52 10.52
CA ARG A 43 8.28 3.34 9.35
C ARG A 43 8.76 2.50 8.17
N VAL A 44 9.64 1.55 8.42
CA VAL A 44 10.11 0.60 7.39
C VAL A 44 8.94 -0.21 6.84
N THR A 45 8.09 -0.75 7.73
CA THR A 45 6.90 -1.51 7.33
C THR A 45 5.96 -0.66 6.48
N HIS A 46 5.69 0.59 6.89
CA HIS A 46 4.84 1.51 6.13
C HIS A 46 5.43 1.80 4.74
N VAL A 47 6.70 2.14 4.66
CA VAL A 47 7.37 2.47 3.38
C VAL A 47 7.36 1.26 2.44
N VAL A 48 7.76 0.07 2.92
CA VAL A 48 7.78 -1.16 2.10
C VAL A 48 6.38 -1.54 1.62
N ALA A 49 5.38 -1.47 2.49
CA ALA A 49 3.99 -1.76 2.13
C ALA A 49 3.43 -0.72 1.15
N ALA A 50 3.74 0.57 1.32
CA ALA A 50 3.35 1.63 0.40
C ALA A 50 4.02 1.47 -0.97
N MET A 51 5.31 1.12 -1.02
CA MET A 51 6.00 0.81 -2.28
C MET A 51 5.36 -0.38 -3.00
N LEU A 52 5.04 -1.45 -2.27
CA LEU A 52 4.32 -2.60 -2.83
C LEU A 52 2.96 -2.17 -3.37
N TRP A 53 2.18 -1.42 -2.60
CA TRP A 53 0.85 -0.98 -3.00
C TRP A 53 0.89 -0.08 -4.24
N VAL A 54 1.73 0.96 -4.24
CA VAL A 54 1.91 1.86 -5.38
C VAL A 54 2.43 1.10 -6.59
N GLY A 55 3.43 0.22 -6.42
CA GLY A 55 3.96 -0.64 -7.48
C GLY A 55 2.88 -1.53 -8.11
N MET A 56 1.96 -2.08 -7.28
CA MET A 56 0.82 -2.86 -7.80
C MET A 56 -0.18 -2.00 -8.57
N ILE A 57 -0.40 -0.74 -8.18
CA ILE A 57 -1.23 0.21 -8.97
C ILE A 57 -0.63 0.40 -10.36
N TRP A 58 0.68 0.61 -10.45
CA TRP A 58 1.38 0.72 -11.73
C TRP A 58 1.29 -0.57 -12.55
N PHE A 59 1.58 -1.71 -11.94
CA PHE A 59 1.50 -3.02 -12.58
C PHE A 59 0.11 -3.29 -13.17
N VAL A 60 -0.94 -3.05 -12.38
CA VAL A 60 -2.33 -3.28 -12.83
C VAL A 60 -2.66 -2.39 -14.02
N ASN A 61 -2.34 -1.10 -13.97
CA ASN A 61 -2.75 -0.16 -15.00
C ASN A 61 -1.94 -0.30 -16.31
N PHE A 62 -0.62 -0.46 -16.22
CA PHE A 62 0.24 -0.45 -17.40
C PHE A 62 0.51 -1.85 -17.97
N ILE A 63 0.43 -2.90 -17.14
CA ILE A 63 0.78 -4.25 -17.57
C ILE A 63 -0.47 -5.13 -17.59
N GLN A 64 -1.14 -5.32 -16.47
CA GLN A 64 -2.22 -6.29 -16.35
C GLN A 64 -3.43 -5.95 -17.22
N LEU A 65 -3.99 -4.75 -17.10
CA LEU A 65 -5.17 -4.34 -17.89
C LEU A 65 -4.86 -4.29 -19.37
N ALA A 66 -3.66 -3.83 -19.75
CA ALA A 66 -3.21 -3.82 -21.13
C ALA A 66 -3.05 -5.24 -21.71
N ALA A 67 -2.51 -6.18 -20.92
CA ALA A 67 -2.38 -7.57 -21.32
C ALA A 67 -3.74 -8.26 -21.49
N ILE A 68 -4.67 -8.05 -20.55
CA ILE A 68 -6.04 -8.59 -20.62
C ILE A 68 -6.78 -8.07 -21.85
N ALA A 69 -6.62 -6.77 -22.18
CA ALA A 69 -7.29 -6.17 -23.34
C ALA A 69 -6.82 -6.76 -24.68
N LYS A 70 -5.56 -7.20 -24.75
CA LYS A 70 -4.96 -7.79 -25.97
C LYS A 70 -5.05 -9.31 -26.02
N ALA A 71 -5.37 -9.97 -24.90
CA ALA A 71 -5.44 -11.41 -24.83
C ALA A 71 -6.63 -11.97 -25.63
N ASP A 72 -6.40 -13.03 -26.39
CA ASP A 72 -7.47 -13.84 -26.95
C ASP A 72 -8.25 -14.61 -25.87
N ASP A 73 -9.36 -15.24 -26.23
CA ASP A 73 -10.22 -15.90 -25.25
C ASP A 73 -9.56 -17.15 -24.63
N GLN A 74 -8.60 -17.79 -25.32
CA GLN A 74 -7.89 -18.95 -24.79
C GLN A 74 -6.94 -18.56 -23.66
N VAL A 75 -6.32 -17.40 -23.76
CA VAL A 75 -5.37 -16.86 -22.76
C VAL A 75 -6.09 -16.08 -21.66
N ARG A 76 -7.11 -15.31 -22.02
CA ARG A 76 -7.84 -14.44 -21.09
C ARG A 76 -8.46 -15.20 -19.92
N GLY A 77 -9.09 -16.35 -20.18
CA GLY A 77 -9.74 -17.18 -19.16
C GLY A 77 -8.77 -17.66 -18.07
N PRO A 78 -7.67 -18.35 -18.41
CA PRO A 78 -6.63 -18.72 -17.46
C PRO A 78 -6.02 -17.52 -16.71
N PHE A 79 -5.76 -16.42 -17.41
CA PHE A 79 -5.20 -15.20 -16.82
C PHE A 79 -6.11 -14.63 -15.71
N MET A 80 -7.41 -14.51 -15.99
CA MET A 80 -8.41 -14.04 -15.04
C MET A 80 -8.53 -14.94 -13.81
N ARG A 81 -8.41 -16.27 -13.97
CA ARG A 81 -8.56 -17.23 -12.87
C ARG A 81 -7.30 -17.38 -12.02
N LEU A 82 -6.12 -17.29 -12.62
CA LEU A 82 -4.86 -17.65 -11.96
C LEU A 82 -4.09 -16.41 -11.47
N LEU A 83 -4.03 -15.36 -12.27
CA LEU A 83 -3.20 -14.17 -11.96
C LEU A 83 -3.98 -13.08 -11.25
N VAL A 84 -5.15 -12.72 -11.77
CA VAL A 84 -5.92 -11.58 -11.25
C VAL A 84 -6.24 -11.70 -9.76
N PRO A 85 -6.67 -12.85 -9.21
CA PRO A 85 -6.95 -12.98 -7.77
C PRO A 85 -5.68 -12.80 -6.92
N LYS A 86 -4.53 -13.30 -7.37
CA LYS A 86 -3.26 -13.15 -6.65
C LYS A 86 -2.78 -11.70 -6.63
N VAL A 87 -2.89 -11.02 -7.77
CA VAL A 87 -2.58 -9.59 -7.89
C VAL A 87 -3.48 -8.76 -6.99
N ALA A 88 -4.79 -9.03 -7.00
CA ALA A 88 -5.77 -8.36 -6.16
C ALA A 88 -5.49 -8.58 -4.66
N ALA A 89 -5.21 -9.81 -4.25
CA ALA A 89 -4.86 -10.12 -2.87
C ALA A 89 -3.60 -9.37 -2.43
N THR A 90 -2.54 -9.38 -3.23
CA THR A 90 -1.29 -8.66 -2.95
C THR A 90 -1.52 -7.15 -2.83
N PHE A 91 -2.31 -6.58 -3.74
CA PHE A 91 -2.71 -5.17 -3.73
C PHE A 91 -3.47 -4.81 -2.44
N LEU A 92 -4.49 -5.59 -2.07
CA LEU A 92 -5.30 -5.35 -0.88
C LEU A 92 -4.49 -5.53 0.42
N HIS A 93 -3.67 -6.57 0.53
CA HIS A 93 -2.81 -6.76 1.69
C HIS A 93 -1.78 -5.64 1.82
N GLY A 94 -1.13 -5.25 0.72
CA GLY A 94 -0.18 -4.14 0.71
C GLY A 94 -0.83 -2.83 1.17
N SER A 95 -2.02 -2.50 0.66
CA SER A 95 -2.76 -1.30 1.09
C SER A 95 -3.19 -1.36 2.55
N THR A 96 -3.63 -2.51 3.04
CA THR A 96 -4.02 -2.69 4.46
C THR A 96 -2.82 -2.51 5.38
N VAL A 97 -1.69 -3.14 5.08
CA VAL A 97 -0.47 -3.01 5.89
C VAL A 97 0.05 -1.57 5.86
N ALA A 98 0.04 -0.90 4.68
CA ALA A 98 0.41 0.49 4.56
C ALA A 98 -0.50 1.40 5.40
N PHE A 99 -1.81 1.21 5.33
CA PHE A 99 -2.78 1.99 6.09
C PHE A 99 -2.61 1.81 7.59
N VAL A 100 -2.61 0.57 8.09
CA VAL A 100 -2.49 0.26 9.53
C VAL A 100 -1.16 0.77 10.09
N SER A 101 -0.05 0.50 9.43
CA SER A 101 1.27 0.99 9.87
C SER A 101 1.37 2.51 9.84
N GLY A 102 0.72 3.18 8.88
CA GLY A 102 0.62 4.62 8.80
C GLY A 102 -0.15 5.23 10.00
N VAL A 103 -1.29 4.64 10.37
CA VAL A 103 -2.05 5.05 11.57
C VAL A 103 -1.22 4.85 12.84
N LEU A 104 -0.55 3.71 12.98
CA LEU A 104 0.33 3.45 14.12
C LEU A 104 1.50 4.44 14.19
N LEU A 105 2.05 4.85 13.04
CA LEU A 105 3.08 5.89 12.99
C LEU A 105 2.55 7.25 13.45
N LEU A 106 1.34 7.64 13.07
CA LEU A 106 0.73 8.89 13.54
C LEU A 106 0.58 8.89 15.07
N ILE A 107 0.20 7.74 15.65
CA ILE A 107 0.06 7.56 17.10
C ILE A 107 1.44 7.64 17.78
N THR A 108 2.40 6.81 17.36
CA THR A 108 3.72 6.72 18.01
C THR A 108 4.58 7.96 17.81
N SER A 109 4.32 8.75 16.77
CA SER A 109 5.01 10.02 16.53
C SER A 109 4.31 11.22 17.19
N GLY A 110 3.24 11.01 17.96
CA GLY A 110 2.50 12.07 18.66
C GLY A 110 1.67 12.98 17.75
N TYR A 111 1.56 12.67 16.45
CA TYR A 111 0.81 13.51 15.52
C TYR A 111 -0.70 13.45 15.74
N LEU A 112 -1.21 12.31 16.18
CA LEU A 112 -2.64 12.10 16.33
C LEU A 112 -3.17 12.60 17.67
N PHE A 113 -2.41 12.44 18.76
CA PHE A 113 -2.87 12.76 20.12
C PHE A 113 -2.18 13.97 20.72
N ASP A 114 -0.84 14.00 20.72
CA ASP A 114 -0.09 15.04 21.45
C ASP A 114 -0.11 16.39 20.75
N ARG A 115 0.00 16.39 19.42
CA ARG A 115 0.12 17.62 18.62
C ARG A 115 -1.22 18.15 18.12
N TRP A 116 -2.21 17.28 18.01
CA TRP A 116 -3.56 17.69 17.63
C TRP A 116 -4.24 18.52 18.72
N VAL A 117 -4.06 18.16 19.97
CA VAL A 117 -4.74 18.81 21.10
C VAL A 117 -4.16 20.19 21.41
N TYR A 118 -2.83 20.38 21.28
CA TYR A 118 -2.17 21.59 21.77
C TYR A 118 -1.91 22.68 20.74
N SER A 119 -1.96 22.41 19.45
CA SER A 119 -1.66 23.44 18.44
C SER A 119 -2.23 23.14 17.05
N THR A 120 -3.46 22.65 16.98
CA THR A 120 -4.09 22.19 15.72
C THR A 120 -4.00 23.26 14.61
N VAL A 121 -4.30 24.50 14.90
CA VAL A 121 -4.31 25.58 13.90
C VAL A 121 -2.89 25.94 13.45
N VAL A 122 -1.98 26.12 14.38
CA VAL A 122 -0.56 26.47 14.07
C VAL A 122 0.14 25.29 13.42
N TYR A 123 -0.13 24.07 13.88
CA TYR A 123 0.48 22.87 13.34
C TYR A 123 -0.02 22.54 11.91
N VAL A 124 -1.30 22.68 11.63
CA VAL A 124 -1.88 22.45 10.29
C VAL A 124 -1.40 23.52 9.29
N SER A 125 -1.05 24.70 9.72
CA SER A 125 -0.55 25.76 8.85
C SER A 125 0.93 25.62 8.46
N THR A 126 1.68 24.71 9.08
CA THR A 126 3.09 24.48 8.70
C THR A 126 3.20 23.69 7.40
N PRO A 127 4.22 23.94 6.55
CA PRO A 127 4.44 23.17 5.33
C PRO A 127 4.51 21.66 5.59
N LYS A 128 5.20 21.24 6.64
CA LYS A 128 5.29 19.83 7.08
C LYS A 128 3.93 19.23 7.38
N ALA A 129 3.10 19.94 8.13
CA ALA A 129 1.77 19.46 8.50
C ALA A 129 0.85 19.36 7.28
N LEU A 130 0.88 20.36 6.39
CA LEU A 130 0.10 20.33 5.16
C LEU A 130 0.49 19.14 4.28
N MET A 131 1.79 18.87 4.10
CA MET A 131 2.25 17.72 3.34
C MET A 131 1.86 16.41 4.02
N LEU A 132 2.07 16.28 5.33
CA LEU A 132 1.72 15.07 6.07
C LEU A 132 0.22 14.76 5.97
N TRP A 133 -0.63 15.72 6.30
CA TRP A 133 -2.08 15.52 6.29
C TRP A 133 -2.65 15.39 4.88
N GLY A 134 -2.07 16.07 3.89
CA GLY A 134 -2.39 15.85 2.48
C GLY A 134 -2.10 14.41 2.06
N GLY A 135 -0.96 13.87 2.47
CA GLY A 135 -0.61 12.47 2.24
C GLY A 135 -1.51 11.48 2.97
N VAL A 136 -1.85 11.74 4.24
CA VAL A 136 -2.76 10.92 5.04
C VAL A 136 -4.15 10.88 4.42
N LEU A 137 -4.73 12.03 4.08
CA LEU A 137 -6.06 12.13 3.46
C LEU A 137 -6.09 11.47 2.08
N GLY A 138 -5.07 11.76 1.25
CA GLY A 138 -4.96 11.13 -0.07
C GLY A 138 -4.81 9.61 0.01
N GLY A 139 -3.97 9.10 0.92
CA GLY A 139 -3.81 7.68 1.18
C GLY A 139 -5.10 7.02 1.69
N MET A 140 -5.85 7.72 2.56
CA MET A 140 -7.16 7.25 3.03
C MET A 140 -8.17 7.15 1.88
N VAL A 141 -8.25 8.15 1.00
CA VAL A 141 -9.11 8.11 -0.19
C VAL A 141 -8.73 6.93 -1.08
N MET A 142 -7.44 6.73 -1.35
CA MET A 142 -6.95 5.59 -2.13
C MET A 142 -7.31 4.25 -1.49
N PHE A 143 -7.22 4.14 -0.16
CA PHE A 143 -7.59 2.95 0.60
C PHE A 143 -9.09 2.66 0.51
N VAL A 144 -9.94 3.68 0.69
CA VAL A 144 -11.40 3.55 0.54
C VAL A 144 -11.78 3.13 -0.87
N ILE A 145 -11.15 3.68 -1.90
CA ILE A 145 -11.35 3.26 -3.29
C ILE A 145 -10.98 1.78 -3.47
N ALA A 146 -9.84 1.35 -2.94
CA ALA A 146 -9.37 -0.03 -3.08
C ALA A 146 -10.33 -1.03 -2.44
N HIS A 147 -10.73 -0.79 -1.18
CA HIS A 147 -11.54 -1.73 -0.39
C HIS A 147 -13.05 -1.55 -0.57
N GLY A 148 -13.52 -0.32 -0.76
CA GLY A 148 -14.94 0.00 -0.88
C GLY A 148 -15.50 -0.08 -2.30
N VAL A 149 -14.65 0.06 -3.32
CA VAL A 149 -15.11 0.09 -4.72
C VAL A 149 -14.47 -1.00 -5.57
N ILE A 150 -13.13 -1.05 -5.59
CA ILE A 150 -12.42 -2.00 -6.47
C ILE A 150 -12.66 -3.44 -6.01
N GLN A 151 -12.46 -3.73 -4.73
CA GLN A 151 -12.61 -5.09 -4.19
C GLN A 151 -14.01 -5.67 -4.41
N PRO A 152 -15.13 -5.05 -4.02
CA PRO A 152 -16.45 -5.61 -4.25
C PRO A 152 -16.78 -5.75 -5.74
N SER A 153 -16.39 -4.80 -6.58
CA SER A 153 -16.59 -4.90 -8.02
C SER A 153 -15.78 -6.04 -8.63
N LEU A 154 -14.54 -6.26 -8.15
CA LEU A 154 -13.69 -7.34 -8.63
C LEU A 154 -14.25 -8.73 -8.25
N ARG A 155 -14.89 -8.88 -7.09
CA ARG A 155 -15.58 -10.11 -6.70
C ARG A 155 -16.69 -10.50 -7.67
N VAL A 156 -17.45 -9.51 -8.19
CA VAL A 156 -18.44 -9.74 -9.24
C VAL A 156 -17.77 -10.17 -10.55
N VAL A 157 -16.68 -9.51 -10.95
CA VAL A 157 -15.93 -9.84 -12.16
C VAL A 157 -15.34 -11.26 -12.12
N LEU A 158 -14.90 -11.71 -10.94
CA LEU A 158 -14.32 -13.04 -10.71
C LEU A 158 -15.38 -14.14 -10.49
N GLY A 159 -16.66 -13.77 -10.40
CA GLY A 159 -17.76 -14.72 -10.16
C GLY A 159 -17.88 -15.18 -8.70
N GLU A 160 -17.20 -14.53 -7.77
CA GLU A 160 -17.32 -14.77 -6.31
C GLU A 160 -18.64 -14.22 -5.75
N THR A 161 -19.18 -13.19 -6.41
CA THR A 161 -20.50 -12.61 -6.11
C THR A 161 -21.37 -12.78 -7.35
N PRO A 162 -22.60 -13.31 -7.24
CA PRO A 162 -23.51 -13.46 -8.37
C PRO A 162 -23.79 -12.14 -9.07
N GLY A 163 -23.85 -12.14 -10.39
CA GLY A 163 -24.19 -11.00 -11.21
C GLY A 163 -24.57 -11.42 -12.63
N ASP A 164 -25.52 -10.72 -13.21
CA ASP A 164 -25.86 -10.86 -14.62
C ASP A 164 -24.79 -10.26 -15.54
N ILE A 165 -24.94 -10.43 -16.84
CA ILE A 165 -23.97 -9.95 -17.85
C ILE A 165 -23.74 -8.43 -17.72
N GLU A 166 -24.81 -7.68 -17.47
CA GLU A 166 -24.72 -6.23 -17.31
C GLU A 166 -24.02 -5.82 -16.01
N ALA A 167 -24.29 -6.52 -14.90
CA ALA A 167 -23.59 -6.28 -13.61
C ALA A 167 -22.10 -6.55 -13.75
N ILE A 168 -21.72 -7.63 -14.44
CA ILE A 168 -20.30 -7.94 -14.71
C ILE A 168 -19.65 -6.86 -15.58
N ALA A 169 -20.34 -6.37 -16.61
CA ALA A 169 -19.84 -5.30 -17.48
C ALA A 169 -19.64 -4.00 -16.69
N ARG A 170 -20.62 -3.59 -15.90
CA ARG A 170 -20.52 -2.42 -15.01
C ARG A 170 -19.40 -2.56 -13.97
N ALA A 171 -19.24 -3.75 -13.41
CA ALA A 171 -18.19 -4.03 -12.43
C ALA A 171 -16.79 -3.92 -13.06
N ARG A 172 -16.58 -4.42 -14.28
CA ARG A 172 -15.32 -4.27 -15.04
C ARG A 172 -14.98 -2.81 -15.30
N GLU A 173 -15.95 -2.02 -15.71
CA GLU A 173 -15.79 -0.58 -15.94
C GLU A 173 -15.39 0.14 -14.65
N LYS A 174 -16.09 -0.14 -13.53
CA LYS A 174 -15.75 0.40 -12.22
C LYS A 174 -14.32 0.06 -11.81
N VAL A 175 -13.92 -1.22 -11.89
CA VAL A 175 -12.56 -1.63 -11.57
C VAL A 175 -11.53 -0.84 -12.38
N ALA A 176 -11.72 -0.73 -13.71
CA ALA A 176 -10.79 -0.02 -14.57
C ALA A 176 -10.73 1.49 -14.27
N THR A 177 -11.88 2.13 -14.06
CA THR A 177 -11.98 3.56 -13.77
C THR A 177 -11.33 3.91 -12.43
N TYR A 178 -11.67 3.17 -11.37
CA TYR A 178 -11.15 3.45 -10.03
C TYR A 178 -9.69 3.00 -9.84
N ALA A 179 -9.21 2.01 -10.61
CA ALA A 179 -7.79 1.70 -10.68
C ALA A 179 -6.98 2.86 -11.28
N ARG A 180 -7.51 3.52 -12.33
CA ARG A 180 -6.91 4.74 -12.90
C ARG A 180 -6.98 5.94 -11.96
N LEU A 181 -8.09 6.10 -11.23
CA LEU A 181 -8.18 7.15 -10.21
C LEU A 181 -7.13 6.97 -9.12
N ASN A 182 -6.93 5.74 -8.62
CA ASN A 182 -5.84 5.44 -7.70
C ASN A 182 -4.46 5.72 -8.30
N LEU A 183 -4.27 5.50 -9.61
CA LEU A 183 -3.02 5.85 -10.28
C LEU A 183 -2.79 7.38 -10.31
N VAL A 184 -3.83 8.18 -10.57
CA VAL A 184 -3.75 9.66 -10.52
C VAL A 184 -3.37 10.13 -9.12
N LEU A 185 -3.93 9.51 -8.06
CA LEU A 185 -3.63 9.87 -6.68
C LEU A 185 -2.27 9.38 -6.19
N ALA A 186 -1.76 8.28 -6.75
CA ALA A 186 -0.53 7.63 -6.27
C ALA A 186 0.69 8.55 -6.30
N LEU A 187 0.89 9.32 -7.39
CA LEU A 187 2.04 10.21 -7.51
C LEU A 187 1.98 11.39 -6.53
N PRO A 188 0.90 12.20 -6.46
CA PRO A 188 0.84 13.30 -5.51
C PRO A 188 0.89 12.82 -4.05
N VAL A 189 0.25 11.70 -3.71
CA VAL A 189 0.32 11.14 -2.34
C VAL A 189 1.74 10.72 -2.01
N THR A 190 2.43 10.02 -2.90
CA THR A 190 3.83 9.65 -2.70
C THR A 190 4.71 10.90 -2.56
N PHE A 191 4.52 11.90 -3.41
CA PHE A 191 5.28 13.14 -3.36
C PHE A 191 5.12 13.85 -2.01
N VAL A 192 3.89 14.08 -1.53
CA VAL A 192 3.67 14.81 -0.27
C VAL A 192 4.13 14.00 0.94
N MET A 193 4.03 12.67 0.93
CA MET A 193 4.57 11.80 1.98
C MET A 193 6.09 11.87 2.09
N VAL A 194 6.80 11.87 0.95
CA VAL A 194 8.25 12.03 0.90
C VAL A 194 8.62 13.47 1.32
N ALA A 195 7.93 14.48 0.79
CA ALA A 195 8.20 15.88 1.12
C ALA A 195 8.03 16.17 2.61
N ALA A 196 6.99 15.60 3.26
CA ALA A 196 6.76 15.77 4.68
C ALA A 196 7.95 15.34 5.57
N SER A 197 8.79 14.42 5.11
CA SER A 197 9.98 13.97 5.83
C SER A 197 11.16 14.95 5.73
N HIS A 198 11.11 15.90 4.79
CA HIS A 198 12.20 16.85 4.51
C HIS A 198 11.97 18.24 5.10
N PHE A 199 10.76 18.55 5.55
CA PHE A 199 10.50 19.79 6.27
C PHE A 199 10.78 19.63 7.76
N ALA A 200 11.57 20.53 8.33
CA ALA A 200 11.89 20.57 9.75
C ALA A 200 10.70 20.99 10.61
#